data_a84bbb6e327f9f92f798118672a73c9a
#
_entry.id   a84bbb6e327f9f92f798118672a73c9a
#
_cell.length_a   1.000
_cell.length_b   1.000
_cell.length_c   1.000
_cell.angle_alpha   90.00
_cell.angle_beta   90.00
_cell.angle_gamma   90.00
#
_symmetry.space_group_name_H-M   'P 1'
#
loop_
_entity.id
_entity.type
_entity.pdbx_description
1 polymer ?
#
loop_
_entity_poly.entity_id
_entity_poly.type
_entity_poly.pdbx_seq_one_letter_code
_entity_poly.pdbx_strand_id
1 'polypeptide(L)'
;AREHDVNRDKWIGVGGHFEKNESPEECLMREVKEETGYTLTDYRFRGLVTFCTETLCEYMCLYTADGFTGVPIECDEGTLEWVPKEKVLDLNIWEGDKIFFYPLREEVPFFTLKLVYREDILTEAVLNGAAMELFDERHEDGSKTGVVMERGVAHRDGRLHGTAHIWLTRKSDSGQTE
;
A
#
# COMPACT_ATOMS: atom_id res chain seq x y z
N ALA A 1 21.69 -15.84 4.73
CA ALA A 1 21.23 -14.52 5.15
C ALA A 1 21.08 -13.68 3.89
N ARG A 2 19.86 -13.32 3.50
CA ARG A 2 19.60 -12.36 2.43
C ARG A 2 19.98 -10.99 2.99
N GLU A 3 21.02 -10.38 2.46
CA GLU A 3 21.69 -9.20 3.03
C GLU A 3 20.91 -7.88 2.88
N HIS A 4 19.76 -7.88 2.17
CA HIS A 4 18.84 -6.76 2.04
C HIS A 4 17.40 -7.26 1.85
N ASP A 5 16.77 -7.70 2.94
CA ASP A 5 15.34 -7.93 2.92
C ASP A 5 14.64 -6.57 3.18
N VAL A 6 14.10 -5.98 2.12
CA VAL A 6 13.37 -4.69 2.17
C VAL A 6 12.12 -4.75 3.06
N ASN A 7 11.59 -5.96 3.30
CA ASN A 7 10.40 -6.19 4.11
C ASN A 7 10.70 -6.54 5.57
N ARG A 8 11.98 -6.42 5.98
CA ARG A 8 12.37 -6.72 7.36
C ARG A 8 11.53 -5.90 8.35
N ASP A 9 10.99 -6.59 9.36
CA ASP A 9 10.13 -6.03 10.41
C ASP A 9 8.79 -5.46 9.90
N LYS A 10 8.39 -5.76 8.64
CA LYS A 10 7.12 -5.35 8.07
C LYS A 10 6.15 -6.53 7.98
N TRP A 11 4.85 -6.22 8.11
CA TRP A 11 3.79 -7.13 7.73
C TRP A 11 3.51 -6.99 6.24
N ILE A 12 3.47 -8.11 5.55
CA ILE A 12 3.17 -8.20 4.12
C ILE A 12 2.09 -9.24 3.87
N GLY A 13 1.44 -9.18 2.72
CA GLY A 13 0.53 -10.23 2.27
C GLY A 13 1.28 -11.52 1.92
N VAL A 14 0.57 -12.65 1.96
CA VAL A 14 1.05 -13.93 1.45
C VAL A 14 1.27 -13.83 -0.06
N GLY A 15 2.38 -14.33 -0.57
CA GLY A 15 2.72 -14.32 -1.99
C GLY A 15 4.21 -14.28 -2.26
N GLY A 16 4.59 -14.48 -3.51
CA GLY A 16 5.99 -14.52 -3.92
C GLY A 16 6.20 -14.23 -5.40
N HIS A 17 7.32 -14.65 -5.93
CA HIS A 17 7.74 -14.38 -7.30
C HIS A 17 7.23 -15.46 -8.26
N PHE A 18 6.90 -15.04 -9.49
CA PHE A 18 6.55 -15.98 -10.55
C PHE A 18 7.69 -16.94 -10.85
N GLU A 19 7.34 -18.20 -10.99
CA GLU A 19 8.23 -19.20 -11.56
C GLU A 19 8.18 -19.18 -13.11
N LYS A 20 9.11 -19.90 -13.72
CA LYS A 20 9.18 -19.97 -15.19
C LYS A 20 7.92 -20.59 -15.78
N ASN A 21 7.27 -19.88 -16.69
CA ASN A 21 6.02 -20.24 -17.39
C ASN A 21 4.77 -20.28 -16.49
N GLU A 22 4.81 -19.69 -15.35
CA GLU A 22 3.71 -19.60 -14.39
C GLU A 22 2.81 -18.41 -14.71
N SER A 23 1.50 -18.60 -14.68
CA SER A 23 0.52 -17.50 -14.74
C SER A 23 0.36 -16.85 -13.36
N PRO A 24 -0.22 -15.63 -13.27
CA PRO A 24 -0.51 -15.01 -12.00
C PRO A 24 -1.38 -15.86 -11.06
N GLU A 25 -2.35 -16.60 -11.59
CA GLU A 25 -3.22 -17.47 -10.82
C GLU A 25 -2.49 -18.74 -10.34
N GLU A 26 -1.60 -19.30 -11.17
CA GLU A 26 -0.78 -20.45 -10.77
C GLU A 26 0.19 -20.05 -9.65
N CYS A 27 0.85 -18.90 -9.76
CA CYS A 27 1.68 -18.35 -8.70
C CYS A 27 0.88 -18.14 -7.41
N LEU A 28 -0.27 -17.47 -7.47
CA LEU A 28 -1.15 -17.28 -6.33
C LEU A 28 -1.49 -18.60 -5.62
N MET A 29 -1.90 -19.61 -6.38
CA MET A 29 -2.31 -20.91 -5.84
C MET A 29 -1.14 -21.67 -5.21
N ARG A 30 0.05 -21.60 -5.81
CA ARG A 30 1.27 -22.24 -5.29
C ARG A 30 1.72 -21.55 -4.01
N GLU A 31 1.92 -20.23 -4.03
CA GLU A 31 2.43 -19.47 -2.89
C GLU A 31 1.50 -19.59 -1.67
N VAL A 32 0.19 -19.42 -1.85
CA VAL A 32 -0.75 -19.60 -0.75
C VAL A 32 -0.70 -21.02 -0.19
N LYS A 33 -0.54 -22.03 -1.06
CA LYS A 33 -0.43 -23.41 -0.62
C LYS A 33 0.86 -23.69 0.15
N GLU A 34 1.98 -23.17 -0.32
CA GLU A 34 3.31 -23.37 0.26
C GLU A 34 3.45 -22.66 1.60
N GLU A 35 3.00 -21.40 1.68
CA GLU A 35 3.16 -20.62 2.92
C GLU A 35 2.10 -20.94 3.98
N THR A 36 0.85 -21.23 3.57
CA THR A 36 -0.27 -21.34 4.52
C THR A 36 -0.85 -22.73 4.70
N GLY A 37 -0.59 -23.65 3.74
CA GLY A 37 -1.26 -24.95 3.67
C GLY A 37 -2.68 -24.91 3.13
N TYR A 38 -3.24 -23.72 2.87
CA TYR A 38 -4.58 -23.59 2.31
C TYR A 38 -4.58 -23.73 0.79
N THR A 39 -5.73 -24.13 0.25
CA THR A 39 -6.01 -24.14 -1.19
C THR A 39 -7.18 -23.20 -1.44
N LEU A 40 -6.99 -22.17 -2.25
CA LEU A 40 -8.03 -21.20 -2.55
C LEU A 40 -9.13 -21.83 -3.42
N THR A 41 -10.38 -21.48 -3.16
CA THR A 41 -11.57 -21.93 -3.89
C THR A 41 -12.36 -20.76 -4.47
N ASP A 42 -12.21 -19.57 -3.92
CA ASP A 42 -12.80 -18.33 -4.41
C ASP A 42 -11.81 -17.19 -4.22
N TYR A 43 -11.37 -16.60 -5.33
CA TYR A 43 -10.44 -15.48 -5.35
C TYR A 43 -10.73 -14.54 -6.51
N ARG A 44 -10.28 -13.28 -6.38
CA ARG A 44 -10.52 -12.24 -7.39
C ARG A 44 -9.25 -11.42 -7.61
N PHE A 45 -8.90 -11.20 -8.88
CA PHE A 45 -7.86 -10.24 -9.25
C PHE A 45 -8.38 -8.82 -9.02
N ARG A 46 -7.71 -8.07 -8.17
CA ARG A 46 -8.16 -6.74 -7.72
C ARG A 46 -7.38 -5.61 -8.35
N GLY A 47 -6.13 -5.81 -8.68
CA GLY A 47 -5.33 -4.73 -9.23
C GLY A 47 -3.90 -5.10 -9.56
N LEU A 48 -3.25 -4.19 -10.26
CA LEU A 48 -1.82 -4.24 -10.54
C LEU A 48 -1.13 -3.10 -9.79
N VAL A 49 -0.24 -3.46 -8.87
CA VAL A 49 0.59 -2.51 -8.14
C VAL A 49 1.99 -2.50 -8.74
N THR A 50 2.48 -1.32 -9.13
CA THR A 50 3.86 -1.10 -9.54
C THR A 50 4.61 -0.54 -8.36
N PHE A 51 5.53 -1.30 -7.79
CA PHE A 51 6.38 -0.91 -6.68
C PHE A 51 7.78 -0.64 -7.19
N CYS A 52 8.30 0.56 -7.00
CA CYS A 52 9.62 0.96 -7.46
C CYS A 52 10.43 1.57 -6.31
N THR A 53 11.70 1.18 -6.24
CA THR A 53 12.75 1.80 -5.43
C THR A 53 13.83 2.40 -6.37
N GLU A 54 14.95 2.84 -5.83
CA GLU A 54 16.09 3.30 -6.65
C GLU A 54 16.67 2.21 -7.57
N THR A 55 16.59 0.95 -7.14
CA THR A 55 17.27 -0.16 -7.80
C THR A 55 16.35 -1.23 -8.36
N LEU A 56 15.09 -1.24 -7.95
CA LEU A 56 14.12 -2.26 -8.27
C LEU A 56 12.81 -1.64 -8.72
N CYS A 57 12.15 -2.26 -9.69
CA CYS A 57 10.77 -1.96 -10.04
C CYS A 57 10.05 -3.28 -10.31
N GLU A 58 9.05 -3.59 -9.51
CA GLU A 58 8.27 -4.82 -9.56
C GLU A 58 6.80 -4.54 -9.88
N TYR A 59 6.16 -5.53 -10.50
CA TYR A 59 4.73 -5.54 -10.77
C TYR A 59 4.08 -6.62 -9.90
N MET A 60 3.27 -6.20 -8.94
CA MET A 60 2.58 -7.07 -8.02
C MET A 60 1.12 -7.24 -8.47
N CYS A 61 0.73 -8.49 -8.77
CA CYS A 61 -0.65 -8.86 -9.02
C CYS A 61 -1.39 -9.00 -7.69
N LEU A 62 -2.30 -8.08 -7.39
CA LEU A 62 -3.03 -8.06 -6.13
C LEU A 62 -4.33 -8.85 -6.23
N TYR A 63 -4.51 -9.81 -5.33
CA TYR A 63 -5.70 -10.66 -5.24
C TYR A 63 -6.37 -10.53 -3.87
N THR A 64 -7.66 -10.81 -3.82
CA THR A 64 -8.40 -11.11 -2.59
C THR A 64 -9.02 -12.49 -2.70
N ALA A 65 -9.09 -13.22 -1.61
CA ALA A 65 -9.71 -14.55 -1.53
C ALA A 65 -10.64 -14.62 -0.34
N ASP A 66 -11.86 -15.10 -0.57
CA ASP A 66 -12.90 -15.30 0.45
C ASP A 66 -13.19 -16.79 0.70
N GLY A 67 -12.74 -17.67 -0.20
CA GLY A 67 -12.92 -19.12 -0.11
C GLY A 67 -11.62 -19.88 -0.10
N PHE A 68 -11.45 -20.80 0.85
CA PHE A 68 -10.29 -21.68 0.93
C PHE A 68 -10.62 -22.96 1.68
N THR A 69 -9.81 -24.00 1.47
CA THR A 69 -9.88 -25.30 2.14
C THR A 69 -8.50 -25.74 2.58
N GLY A 70 -8.41 -26.76 3.41
CA GLY A 70 -7.14 -27.27 3.92
C GLY A 70 -6.95 -26.98 5.40
N VAL A 71 -5.75 -27.23 5.88
CA VAL A 71 -5.33 -26.96 7.27
C VAL A 71 -4.07 -26.11 7.27
N PRO A 72 -3.94 -25.18 8.23
CA PRO A 72 -2.74 -24.33 8.29
C PRO A 72 -1.50 -25.16 8.57
N ILE A 73 -0.39 -24.68 8.03
CA ILE A 73 0.96 -25.20 8.31
C ILE A 73 1.81 -24.10 8.94
N GLU A 74 2.92 -24.49 9.55
CA GLU A 74 3.94 -23.51 9.93
C GLU A 74 4.65 -23.00 8.67
N CYS A 75 4.80 -21.68 8.55
CA CYS A 75 5.51 -21.05 7.45
C CYS A 75 6.97 -20.87 7.82
N ASP A 76 7.87 -21.35 6.95
CA ASP A 76 9.32 -21.21 7.15
C ASP A 76 9.83 -19.79 6.83
N GLU A 77 9.04 -18.98 6.13
CA GLU A 77 9.42 -17.64 5.69
C GLU A 77 9.03 -16.53 6.68
N GLY A 78 8.12 -16.82 7.61
CA GLY A 78 7.68 -15.82 8.59
C GLY A 78 6.53 -16.29 9.48
N THR A 79 6.07 -15.38 10.32
CA THR A 79 4.90 -15.62 11.17
C THR A 79 3.62 -15.22 10.44
N LEU A 80 2.67 -16.15 10.33
CA LEU A 80 1.34 -15.89 9.78
C LEU A 80 0.36 -15.61 10.90
N GLU A 81 -0.46 -14.58 10.71
CA GLU A 81 -1.51 -14.20 11.68
C GLU A 81 -2.79 -13.78 10.96
N TRP A 82 -3.93 -14.20 11.50
CA TRP A 82 -5.24 -13.69 11.10
C TRP A 82 -5.50 -12.36 11.78
N VAL A 83 -5.49 -11.27 11.00
CA VAL A 83 -5.70 -9.92 11.50
C VAL A 83 -7.09 -9.42 11.10
N PRO A 84 -7.91 -8.90 12.04
CA PRO A 84 -9.16 -8.24 11.70
C PRO A 84 -8.94 -7.12 10.68
N LYS A 85 -9.80 -7.02 9.65
CA LYS A 85 -9.66 -6.05 8.54
C LYS A 85 -9.49 -4.60 9.02
N GLU A 86 -10.19 -4.25 10.10
CA GLU A 86 -10.12 -2.92 10.73
C GLU A 86 -8.79 -2.62 11.44
N LYS A 87 -8.00 -3.64 11.74
CA LYS A 87 -6.69 -3.51 12.42
C LYS A 87 -5.48 -3.63 11.48
N VAL A 88 -5.69 -3.98 10.21
CA VAL A 88 -4.59 -4.14 9.26
C VAL A 88 -3.77 -2.85 9.10
N LEU A 89 -4.43 -1.69 9.13
CA LEU A 89 -3.78 -0.40 8.98
C LEU A 89 -2.99 0.05 10.23
N ASP A 90 -3.17 -0.63 11.36
CA ASP A 90 -2.42 -0.39 12.60
C ASP A 90 -1.09 -1.17 12.61
N LEU A 91 -0.92 -2.12 11.70
CA LEU A 91 0.30 -2.91 11.57
C LEU A 91 1.44 -2.08 10.97
N ASN A 92 2.69 -2.52 11.22
CA ASN A 92 3.85 -1.94 10.56
C ASN A 92 3.93 -2.45 9.10
N ILE A 93 3.11 -1.86 8.22
CA ILE A 93 3.08 -2.09 6.77
C ILE A 93 3.73 -0.91 6.05
N TRP A 94 3.98 -1.05 4.74
CA TRP A 94 4.42 0.06 3.92
C TRP A 94 3.34 1.16 3.82
N GLU A 95 3.74 2.43 3.80
CA GLU A 95 2.76 3.54 3.70
C GLU A 95 1.92 3.46 2.41
N GLY A 96 2.52 2.99 1.32
CA GLY A 96 1.81 2.76 0.06
C GLY A 96 0.78 1.63 0.13
N ASP A 97 0.98 0.64 1.00
CA ASP A 97 0.02 -0.45 1.17
C ASP A 97 -1.31 0.06 1.74
N LYS A 98 -1.25 1.07 2.62
CA LYS A 98 -2.44 1.73 3.16
C LYS A 98 -3.32 2.32 2.06
N ILE A 99 -2.71 2.71 0.92
CA ILE A 99 -3.43 3.28 -0.23
C ILE A 99 -4.27 2.21 -0.91
N PHE A 100 -3.72 1.01 -1.19
CA PHE A 100 -4.50 -0.01 -1.89
C PHE A 100 -5.55 -0.70 -1.00
N PHE A 101 -5.42 -0.65 0.31
CA PHE A 101 -6.48 -1.15 1.19
C PHE A 101 -7.79 -0.37 1.06
N TYR A 102 -7.72 0.92 0.67
CA TYR A 102 -8.92 1.72 0.44
C TYR A 102 -9.79 1.16 -0.72
N PRO A 103 -9.31 1.05 -1.98
CA PRO A 103 -10.10 0.47 -3.07
C PRO A 103 -10.48 -0.99 -2.83
N LEU A 104 -9.71 -1.77 -2.06
CA LEU A 104 -10.10 -3.12 -1.66
C LEU A 104 -11.33 -3.10 -0.75
N ARG A 105 -11.36 -2.22 0.24
CA ARG A 105 -12.47 -2.10 1.19
C ARG A 105 -13.73 -1.55 0.53
N GLU A 106 -13.59 -0.61 -0.41
CA GLU A 106 -14.69 -0.05 -1.19
C GLU A 106 -15.15 -0.97 -2.33
N GLU A 107 -14.66 -2.20 -2.39
CA GLU A 107 -15.00 -3.22 -3.41
C GLU A 107 -14.82 -2.72 -4.86
N VAL A 108 -13.86 -1.82 -5.09
CA VAL A 108 -13.51 -1.38 -6.45
C VAL A 108 -13.10 -2.60 -7.27
N PRO A 109 -13.72 -2.86 -8.44
CA PRO A 109 -13.50 -4.12 -9.18
C PRO A 109 -12.07 -4.33 -9.62
N PHE A 110 -11.39 -3.26 -10.06
CA PHE A 110 -10.01 -3.28 -10.52
C PHE A 110 -9.39 -1.89 -10.43
N PHE A 111 -8.10 -1.83 -10.10
CA PHE A 111 -7.33 -0.59 -10.11
C PHE A 111 -5.86 -0.84 -10.49
N THR A 112 -5.17 0.21 -10.92
CA THR A 112 -3.72 0.24 -11.02
C THR A 112 -3.17 1.24 -10.01
N LEU A 113 -2.08 0.88 -9.34
CA LEU A 113 -1.42 1.74 -8.37
C LEU A 113 0.09 1.71 -8.62
N LYS A 114 0.72 2.87 -8.81
CA LYS A 114 2.17 3.00 -8.84
C LYS A 114 2.64 3.66 -7.55
N LEU A 115 3.64 3.06 -6.93
CA LEU A 115 4.29 3.53 -5.71
C LEU A 115 5.79 3.67 -5.97
N VAL A 116 6.36 4.82 -5.68
CA VAL A 116 7.80 5.05 -5.79
C VAL A 116 8.36 5.43 -4.44
N TYR A 117 9.37 4.70 -4.02
CA TYR A 117 10.08 4.91 -2.77
C TYR A 117 11.51 5.40 -3.01
N ARG A 118 11.99 6.25 -2.11
CA ARG A 118 13.38 6.68 -2.01
C ARG A 118 13.81 6.57 -0.55
N GLU A 119 14.85 5.81 -0.26
CA GLU A 119 15.30 5.58 1.13
C GLU A 119 14.13 5.19 2.06
N ASP A 120 13.28 4.25 1.62
CA ASP A 120 12.08 3.77 2.32
C ASP A 120 10.95 4.82 2.52
N ILE A 121 11.12 6.03 1.95
CA ILE A 121 10.11 7.08 1.99
C ILE A 121 9.27 7.05 0.70
N LEU A 122 7.95 7.05 0.83
CA LEU A 122 7.04 7.14 -0.31
C LEU A 122 7.14 8.54 -0.94
N THR A 123 7.59 8.63 -2.20
CA THR A 123 7.79 9.90 -2.91
C THR A 123 6.79 10.14 -4.02
N GLU A 124 6.16 9.10 -4.55
CA GLU A 124 5.13 9.21 -5.58
C GLU A 124 4.09 8.11 -5.40
N ALA A 125 2.83 8.47 -5.54
CA ALA A 125 1.72 7.54 -5.66
C ALA A 125 0.79 7.96 -6.80
N VAL A 126 0.44 7.01 -7.68
CA VAL A 126 -0.44 7.25 -8.84
C VAL A 126 -1.51 6.17 -8.87
N LEU A 127 -2.76 6.53 -8.64
CA LEU A 127 -3.91 5.62 -8.68
C LEU A 127 -4.68 5.81 -9.99
N ASN A 128 -4.83 4.74 -10.77
CA ASN A 128 -5.53 4.75 -12.07
C ASN A 128 -5.07 5.89 -13.00
N GLY A 129 -3.75 6.15 -13.02
CA GLY A 129 -3.14 7.21 -13.84
C GLY A 129 -3.24 8.63 -13.26
N ALA A 130 -3.90 8.82 -12.13
CA ALA A 130 -3.99 10.11 -11.45
C ALA A 130 -2.99 10.20 -10.29
N ALA A 131 -2.15 11.23 -10.28
CA ALA A 131 -1.22 11.48 -9.18
C ALA A 131 -1.98 11.78 -7.88
N MET A 132 -1.54 11.18 -6.80
CA MET A 132 -2.10 11.39 -5.46
C MET A 132 -1.29 12.45 -4.70
N GLU A 133 -1.97 13.20 -3.85
CA GLU A 133 -1.32 14.21 -3.01
C GLU A 133 -0.68 13.54 -1.79
N LEU A 134 0.62 13.75 -1.59
CA LEU A 134 1.38 13.19 -0.48
C LEU A 134 1.73 14.29 0.53
N PHE A 135 1.62 13.96 1.81
CA PHE A 135 1.95 14.85 2.92
C PHE A 135 3.07 14.29 3.79
N ASP A 136 3.99 15.18 4.22
CA ASP A 136 4.91 14.87 5.33
C ASP A 136 4.13 14.82 6.65
N GLU A 137 4.25 13.72 7.39
CA GLU A 137 3.80 13.68 8.77
C GLU A 137 4.69 14.57 9.65
N ARG A 138 4.08 15.20 10.64
CA ARG A 138 4.78 16.10 11.57
C ARG A 138 4.54 15.73 13.03
N HIS A 139 5.52 16.00 13.86
CA HIS A 139 5.36 16.04 15.30
C HIS A 139 4.59 17.30 15.74
N GLU A 140 4.15 17.36 17.00
CA GLU A 140 3.45 18.52 17.57
C GLU A 140 4.31 19.80 17.54
N ASP A 141 5.63 19.68 17.58
CA ASP A 141 6.56 20.80 17.45
C ASP A 141 6.74 21.29 16.00
N GLY A 142 6.09 20.64 15.03
CA GLY A 142 6.13 20.96 13.61
C GLY A 142 7.30 20.35 12.84
N SER A 143 8.23 19.64 13.49
CA SER A 143 9.29 18.89 12.81
C SER A 143 8.73 17.70 12.02
N LYS A 144 9.43 17.28 10.96
CA LYS A 144 9.01 16.11 10.17
C LYS A 144 9.37 14.82 10.90
N THR A 145 8.46 13.83 10.86
CA THR A 145 8.72 12.48 11.41
C THR A 145 9.58 11.61 10.48
N GLY A 146 9.68 11.98 9.20
CA GLY A 146 10.27 11.17 8.14
C GLY A 146 9.27 10.27 7.42
N VAL A 147 8.01 10.22 7.87
CA VAL A 147 6.94 9.47 7.23
C VAL A 147 6.22 10.37 6.21
N VAL A 148 5.98 9.83 5.03
CA VAL A 148 5.17 10.47 3.98
C VAL A 148 3.97 9.59 3.68
N MET A 149 2.78 10.18 3.67
CA MET A 149 1.52 9.47 3.48
C MET A 149 0.62 10.16 2.47
N GLU A 150 -0.30 9.42 1.87
CA GLU A 150 -1.33 9.97 0.99
C GLU A 150 -2.34 10.79 1.81
N ARG A 151 -2.89 11.85 1.19
CA ARG A 151 -3.82 12.80 1.83
C ARG A 151 -5.02 12.14 2.52
N GLY A 152 -5.68 11.18 1.85
CA GLY A 152 -6.83 10.46 2.40
C GLY A 152 -6.45 9.62 3.62
N VAL A 153 -5.26 9.00 3.59
CA VAL A 153 -4.68 8.28 4.73
C VAL A 153 -4.44 9.24 5.89
N ALA A 154 -3.77 10.38 5.63
CA ALA A 154 -3.48 11.39 6.66
C ALA A 154 -4.74 11.89 7.36
N HIS A 155 -5.80 12.19 6.61
CA HIS A 155 -7.05 12.70 7.15
C HIS A 155 -7.86 11.63 7.91
N ARG A 156 -7.92 10.41 7.36
CA ARG A 156 -8.63 9.29 8.01
C ARG A 156 -8.02 8.93 9.36
N ASP A 157 -6.69 8.90 9.42
CA ASP A 157 -5.94 8.47 10.60
C ASP A 157 -5.65 9.64 11.57
N GLY A 158 -6.12 10.86 11.24
CA GLY A 158 -5.90 12.05 12.08
C GLY A 158 -4.44 12.45 12.23
N ARG A 159 -3.60 12.13 11.21
CA ARG A 159 -2.15 12.37 11.25
C ARG A 159 -1.84 13.86 11.06
N LEU A 160 -0.94 14.37 11.87
CA LEU A 160 -0.55 15.78 11.81
C LEU A 160 0.29 16.07 10.57
N HIS A 161 -0.13 17.06 9.77
CA HIS A 161 0.55 17.50 8.56
C HIS A 161 0.45 19.01 8.37
N GLY A 162 1.35 19.57 7.56
CA GLY A 162 1.35 21.00 7.26
C GLY A 162 0.43 21.33 6.11
N THR A 163 -0.34 22.41 6.25
CA THR A 163 -1.13 22.99 5.15
C THR A 163 -0.79 24.47 4.99
N ALA A 164 -0.88 24.98 3.75
CA ALA A 164 -0.78 26.40 3.45
C ALA A 164 -2.05 26.87 2.75
N HIS A 165 -2.64 27.94 3.26
CA HIS A 165 -3.77 28.60 2.62
C HIS A 165 -3.31 29.93 2.04
N ILE A 166 -3.55 30.15 0.76
CA ILE A 166 -3.20 31.37 0.04
C ILE A 166 -4.48 32.06 -0.37
N TRP A 167 -4.65 33.29 0.09
CA TRP A 167 -5.74 34.16 -0.32
C TRP A 167 -5.21 35.14 -1.37
N LEU A 168 -5.74 35.08 -2.57
CA LEU A 168 -5.44 36.05 -3.62
C LEU A 168 -6.45 37.19 -3.48
N THR A 169 -5.96 38.38 -3.25
CA THR A 169 -6.79 39.59 -3.23
C THR A 169 -6.34 40.54 -4.33
N ARG A 170 -7.30 41.24 -4.93
CA ARG A 170 -7.03 42.33 -5.87
C ARG A 170 -7.70 43.61 -5.40
N LYS A 171 -7.16 44.75 -5.75
CA LYS A 171 -7.89 46.00 -5.62
C LYS A 171 -8.82 46.16 -6.80
N SER A 172 -10.09 46.43 -6.55
CA SER A 172 -11.02 46.81 -7.58
C SER A 172 -10.67 48.23 -8.11
N ASP A 173 -11.20 48.59 -9.24
CA ASP A 173 -11.04 49.95 -9.80
C ASP A 173 -11.58 51.05 -8.86
N SER A 174 -12.46 50.71 -7.93
CA SER A 174 -12.97 51.57 -6.85
C SER A 174 -12.05 51.63 -5.64
N GLY A 175 -10.93 50.89 -5.61
CA GLY A 175 -9.97 50.85 -4.53
C GLY A 175 -10.36 49.93 -3.36
N GLN A 176 -11.44 49.17 -3.43
CA GLN A 176 -11.83 48.16 -2.45
C GLN A 176 -11.05 46.88 -2.71
N THR A 177 -10.69 46.15 -1.61
CA THR A 177 -10.05 44.83 -1.71
C THR A 177 -11.15 43.77 -1.87
N GLU A 178 -11.05 42.97 -2.91
CA GLU A 178 -11.91 41.83 -3.24
C GLU A 178 -11.14 40.53 -3.03
#